data_043751220f6693da7cdeda12488492c4
#
_entry.id   043751220f6693da7cdeda12488492c4
#
_cell.length_a   1.000
_cell.length_b   1.000
_cell.length_c   1.000
_cell.angle_alpha   90.00
_cell.angle_beta   90.00
_cell.angle_gamma   90.00
#
_symmetry.space_group_name_H-M   'P 1'
#
loop_
_entity.id
_entity.type
_entity.pdbx_description
1 polymer ?
#
loop_
_entity_poly.entity_id
_entity_poly.type
_entity_poly.pdbx_seq_one_letter_code
_entity_poly.pdbx_strand_id
1 'polypeptide(L)'
;MKRGFLELPVYVLPLVLACWRMDRRNAPILLLFTMSAFSFFSFGTNGLRNGLACSLVFLALTYIRGNVLDKWVCGGLCFLAFNIHRSSLLPIAAMVLTWFYRKPRTMYYFWVASIFVSLVAGGAVSNFFASLGFDDRMSSYIVMDDEDAQQFSRTGFRWDFLLYSFMPLWIAWYAIFKRRMCDMTYLMLFGMYVYSNAFWIMVIRSSFSNRFAYLSWFLYPVVLAYPMLRFPLWKQHHGRKTALV
;
A
#
# COMPACT_ATOMS: atom_id res chain seq x y z
N MET A 1 -30.43 -4.84 0.23
CA MET A 1 -29.85 -4.45 1.53
C MET A 1 -29.17 -5.57 2.33
N LYS A 2 -29.45 -6.86 2.08
CA LYS A 2 -28.85 -8.01 2.84
C LYS A 2 -27.44 -8.44 2.38
N ARG A 3 -26.97 -8.12 1.18
CA ARG A 3 -25.63 -8.54 0.69
C ARG A 3 -24.47 -7.81 1.36
N GLY A 4 -24.59 -6.53 1.67
CA GLY A 4 -23.50 -5.73 2.28
C GLY A 4 -23.12 -6.13 3.71
N PHE A 5 -24.01 -6.80 4.45
CA PHE A 5 -23.74 -7.17 5.84
C PHE A 5 -22.79 -8.37 6.00
N LEU A 6 -22.74 -9.28 5.00
CA LEU A 6 -21.82 -10.42 4.99
C LEU A 6 -20.45 -10.08 4.37
N GLU A 7 -20.38 -9.06 3.55
CA GLU A 7 -19.17 -8.69 2.81
C GLU A 7 -18.17 -7.93 3.68
N LEU A 8 -18.67 -7.11 4.61
CA LEU A 8 -17.82 -6.34 5.52
C LEU A 8 -16.98 -7.22 6.47
N PRO A 9 -17.55 -8.24 7.16
CA PRO A 9 -16.76 -9.15 7.99
C PRO A 9 -15.68 -9.89 7.20
N VAL A 10 -15.97 -10.31 5.96
CA VAL A 10 -15.00 -11.00 5.09
C VAL A 10 -13.83 -10.10 4.71
N TYR A 11 -14.08 -8.80 4.49
CA TYR A 11 -13.04 -7.80 4.22
C TYR A 11 -12.19 -7.49 5.46
N VAL A 12 -12.82 -7.38 6.63
CA VAL A 12 -12.15 -6.96 7.87
C VAL A 12 -11.36 -8.11 8.51
N LEU A 13 -11.83 -9.35 8.40
CA LEU A 13 -11.21 -10.49 9.05
C LEU A 13 -9.71 -10.67 8.72
N PRO A 14 -9.27 -10.60 7.43
CA PRO A 14 -7.85 -10.69 7.12
C PRO A 14 -7.03 -9.54 7.74
N LEU A 15 -7.60 -8.34 7.86
CA LEU A 15 -6.93 -7.19 8.51
C LEU A 15 -6.74 -7.43 10.01
N VAL A 16 -7.77 -7.95 10.68
CA VAL A 16 -7.69 -8.32 12.12
C VAL A 16 -6.58 -9.35 12.33
N LEU A 17 -6.58 -10.42 11.52
CA LEU A 17 -5.58 -11.47 11.60
C LEU A 17 -4.16 -10.96 11.30
N ALA A 18 -4.02 -10.09 10.30
CA ALA A 18 -2.73 -9.48 9.95
C ALA A 18 -2.19 -8.62 11.10
N CYS A 19 -3.00 -7.71 11.65
CA CYS A 19 -2.61 -6.89 12.80
C CYS A 19 -2.23 -7.74 14.01
N TRP A 20 -3.01 -8.79 14.30
CA TRP A 20 -2.75 -9.71 15.39
C TRP A 20 -1.43 -10.47 15.22
N ARG A 21 -1.12 -10.94 14.04
CA ARG A 21 0.14 -11.63 13.73
C ARG A 21 1.35 -10.68 13.74
N MET A 22 1.17 -9.43 13.32
CA MET A 22 2.26 -8.46 13.32
C MET A 22 2.68 -8.03 14.72
N ASP A 23 1.73 -7.65 15.55
CA ASP A 23 1.98 -7.24 16.94
C ASP A 23 0.75 -7.53 17.79
N ARG A 24 0.77 -8.68 18.44
CA ARG A 24 -0.34 -9.16 19.28
C ARG A 24 -0.74 -8.16 20.37
N ARG A 25 0.24 -7.45 20.94
CA ARG A 25 0.00 -6.50 22.04
C ARG A 25 -0.72 -5.24 21.56
N ASN A 26 -0.33 -4.74 20.40
CA ASN A 26 -0.85 -3.48 19.85
C ASN A 26 -1.84 -3.70 18.69
N ALA A 27 -2.27 -4.96 18.47
CA ALA A 27 -3.19 -5.31 17.37
C ALA A 27 -4.47 -4.45 17.32
N PRO A 28 -5.17 -4.19 18.44
CA PRO A 28 -6.37 -3.35 18.42
C PRO A 28 -6.09 -1.92 17.94
N ILE A 29 -4.95 -1.35 18.36
CA ILE A 29 -4.56 0.01 17.97
C ILE A 29 -4.17 0.04 16.49
N LEU A 30 -3.38 -0.94 16.02
CA LEU A 30 -3.03 -1.08 14.59
C LEU A 30 -4.28 -1.22 13.73
N LEU A 31 -5.27 -2.01 14.19
CA LEU A 31 -6.53 -2.18 13.49
C LEU A 31 -7.31 -0.87 13.43
N LEU A 32 -7.40 -0.12 14.53
CA LEU A 32 -8.05 1.19 14.56
C LEU A 32 -7.40 2.17 13.57
N PHE A 33 -6.06 2.23 13.52
CA PHE A 33 -5.36 3.03 12.52
C PHE A 33 -5.69 2.58 11.09
N THR A 34 -5.74 1.26 10.84
CA THR A 34 -6.07 0.72 9.51
C THR A 34 -7.50 1.08 9.12
N MET A 35 -8.44 0.97 10.05
CA MET A 35 -9.85 1.28 9.80
C MET A 35 -10.11 2.80 9.67
N SER A 36 -9.29 3.66 10.29
CA SER A 36 -9.40 5.12 10.15
C SER A 36 -8.86 5.65 8.83
N ALA A 37 -8.16 4.83 8.05
CA ALA A 37 -7.58 5.25 6.78
C ALA A 37 -8.65 5.51 5.72
N PHE A 38 -8.44 6.54 4.92
CA PHE A 38 -9.31 6.87 3.78
C PHE A 38 -9.45 5.68 2.81
N SER A 39 -8.36 4.93 2.58
CA SER A 39 -8.37 3.74 1.72
C SER A 39 -9.31 2.65 2.23
N PHE A 40 -9.46 2.49 3.54
CA PHE A 40 -10.38 1.51 4.13
C PHE A 40 -11.83 1.81 3.74
N PHE A 41 -12.26 3.07 3.88
CA PHE A 41 -13.61 3.50 3.50
C PHE A 41 -13.82 3.45 1.99
N SER A 42 -12.84 3.89 1.21
CA SER A 42 -12.91 3.87 -0.25
C SER A 42 -13.08 2.44 -0.78
N PHE A 43 -12.36 1.49 -0.23
CA PHE A 43 -12.50 0.07 -0.58
C PHE A 43 -13.83 -0.51 -0.10
N GLY A 44 -14.28 -0.16 1.10
CA GLY A 44 -15.54 -0.64 1.66
C GLY A 44 -16.78 -0.17 0.90
N THR A 45 -16.69 0.99 0.23
CA THR A 45 -17.83 1.57 -0.52
C THR A 45 -17.77 1.30 -2.02
N ASN A 46 -16.62 1.49 -2.65
CA ASN A 46 -16.49 1.52 -4.11
C ASN A 46 -15.60 0.40 -4.69
N GLY A 47 -14.93 -0.38 -3.86
CA GLY A 47 -13.94 -1.33 -4.35
C GLY A 47 -13.75 -2.55 -3.46
N LEU A 48 -14.83 -3.13 -2.94
CA LEU A 48 -14.76 -4.19 -1.93
C LEU A 48 -13.90 -5.38 -2.37
N ARG A 49 -13.98 -5.82 -3.64
CA ARG A 49 -13.13 -6.90 -4.17
C ARG A 49 -11.64 -6.52 -4.08
N ASN A 50 -11.31 -5.29 -4.44
CA ASN A 50 -9.93 -4.79 -4.36
C ASN A 50 -9.47 -4.69 -2.90
N GLY A 51 -10.33 -4.17 -2.03
CA GLY A 51 -10.07 -4.11 -0.58
C GLY A 51 -9.82 -5.49 0.03
N LEU A 52 -10.66 -6.47 -0.30
CA LEU A 52 -10.48 -7.85 0.15
C LEU A 52 -9.16 -8.45 -0.37
N ALA A 53 -8.84 -8.26 -1.65
CA ALA A 53 -7.58 -8.73 -2.21
C ALA A 53 -6.38 -8.07 -1.51
N CYS A 54 -6.41 -6.75 -1.28
CA CYS A 54 -5.36 -6.05 -0.53
C CYS A 54 -5.24 -6.53 0.92
N SER A 55 -6.35 -6.80 1.60
CA SER A 55 -6.33 -7.33 2.97
C SER A 55 -5.73 -8.73 3.06
N LEU A 56 -5.99 -9.58 2.07
CA LEU A 56 -5.37 -10.91 1.96
C LEU A 56 -3.87 -10.80 1.68
N VAL A 57 -3.43 -9.88 0.81
CA VAL A 57 -1.99 -9.65 0.57
C VAL A 57 -1.30 -9.10 1.82
N PHE A 58 -1.96 -8.22 2.59
CA PHE A 58 -1.44 -7.76 3.87
C PHE A 58 -1.30 -8.91 4.89
N LEU A 59 -2.29 -9.80 4.94
CA LEU A 59 -2.20 -11.01 5.76
C LEU A 59 -1.06 -11.93 5.28
N ALA A 60 -0.91 -12.13 3.95
CA ALA A 60 0.15 -12.93 3.36
C ALA A 60 1.56 -12.42 3.76
N LEU A 61 1.75 -11.09 3.81
CA LEU A 61 3.00 -10.47 4.26
C LEU A 61 3.43 -10.97 5.64
N THR A 62 2.49 -11.23 6.53
CA THR A 62 2.81 -11.71 7.90
C THR A 62 3.32 -13.15 7.94
N TYR A 63 3.09 -13.93 6.90
CA TYR A 63 3.54 -15.33 6.77
C TYR A 63 4.85 -15.48 6.01
N ILE A 64 5.28 -14.50 5.22
CA ILE A 64 6.41 -14.63 4.30
C ILE A 64 7.73 -15.04 4.98
N ARG A 65 7.91 -14.68 6.26
CA ARG A 65 9.11 -14.96 7.06
C ARG A 65 9.01 -16.19 7.96
N GLY A 66 7.91 -16.87 7.94
CA GLY A 66 7.68 -18.05 8.75
C GLY A 66 8.40 -19.30 8.22
N ASN A 67 7.99 -20.45 8.74
CA ASN A 67 8.46 -21.77 8.32
C ASN A 67 7.98 -22.12 6.91
N VAL A 68 8.23 -23.35 6.44
CA VAL A 68 7.84 -23.81 5.11
C VAL A 68 6.31 -23.77 4.93
N LEU A 69 5.56 -24.15 5.96
CA LEU A 69 4.09 -24.13 5.93
C LEU A 69 3.57 -22.69 5.81
N ASP A 70 4.16 -21.75 6.58
CA ASP A 70 3.80 -20.33 6.49
C ASP A 70 4.02 -19.77 5.07
N LYS A 71 5.08 -20.17 4.39
CA LYS A 71 5.35 -19.75 2.99
C LYS A 71 4.31 -20.31 2.02
N TRP A 72 3.84 -21.55 2.23
CA TRP A 72 2.73 -22.10 1.44
C TRP A 72 1.43 -21.33 1.71
N VAL A 73 1.14 -20.99 2.96
CA VAL A 73 -0.01 -20.12 3.31
C VAL A 73 0.12 -18.75 2.64
N CYS A 74 1.32 -18.14 2.68
CA CYS A 74 1.60 -16.88 1.98
C CYS A 74 1.28 -16.98 0.48
N GLY A 75 1.79 -18.02 -0.19
CA GLY A 75 1.53 -18.28 -1.60
C GLY A 75 0.04 -18.48 -1.91
N GLY A 76 -0.65 -19.28 -1.09
CA GLY A 76 -2.10 -19.52 -1.21
C GLY A 76 -2.92 -18.24 -1.05
N LEU A 77 -2.58 -17.39 -0.06
CA LEU A 77 -3.24 -16.09 0.15
C LEU A 77 -3.00 -15.13 -1.04
N CYS A 78 -1.78 -15.09 -1.57
CA CYS A 78 -1.46 -14.29 -2.76
C CYS A 78 -2.21 -14.79 -3.99
N PHE A 79 -2.29 -16.10 -4.19
CA PHE A 79 -3.05 -16.71 -5.28
C PHE A 79 -4.55 -16.40 -5.16
N LEU A 80 -5.11 -16.50 -3.96
CA LEU A 80 -6.51 -16.15 -3.71
C LEU A 80 -6.76 -14.67 -3.98
N ALA A 81 -5.89 -13.77 -3.49
CA ALA A 81 -5.99 -12.34 -3.72
C ALA A 81 -5.98 -11.99 -5.21
N PHE A 82 -5.09 -12.61 -5.98
CA PHE A 82 -4.99 -12.41 -7.42
C PHE A 82 -6.26 -12.86 -8.16
N ASN A 83 -6.87 -13.98 -7.76
CA ASN A 83 -8.12 -14.45 -8.35
C ASN A 83 -9.33 -13.58 -7.99
N ILE A 84 -9.33 -12.92 -6.82
CA ILE A 84 -10.39 -11.99 -6.42
C ILE A 84 -10.27 -10.69 -7.22
N HIS A 85 -9.05 -10.15 -7.34
CA HIS A 85 -8.81 -8.90 -8.07
C HIS A 85 -7.39 -8.83 -8.64
N ARG A 86 -7.28 -8.78 -9.97
CA ARG A 86 -5.99 -8.83 -10.67
C ARG A 86 -5.01 -7.71 -10.29
N SER A 87 -5.50 -6.52 -9.92
CA SER A 87 -4.62 -5.41 -9.50
C SER A 87 -3.81 -5.71 -8.24
N SER A 88 -4.20 -6.74 -7.45
CA SER A 88 -3.39 -7.21 -6.32
C SER A 88 -2.03 -7.75 -6.73
N LEU A 89 -1.82 -8.02 -8.03
CA LEU A 89 -0.50 -8.38 -8.57
C LEU A 89 0.55 -7.31 -8.25
N LEU A 90 0.17 -6.03 -8.24
CA LEU A 90 1.10 -4.95 -7.92
C LEU A 90 1.65 -5.05 -6.48
N PRO A 91 0.85 -5.08 -5.41
CA PRO A 91 1.38 -5.25 -4.07
C PRO A 91 2.03 -6.62 -3.84
N ILE A 92 1.60 -7.69 -4.54
CA ILE A 92 2.28 -9.00 -4.50
C ILE A 92 3.68 -8.86 -5.10
N ALA A 93 3.83 -8.26 -6.29
CA ALA A 93 5.12 -8.02 -6.92
C ALA A 93 6.04 -7.14 -6.04
N ALA A 94 5.48 -6.09 -5.41
CA ALA A 94 6.21 -5.25 -4.47
C ALA A 94 6.70 -6.04 -3.24
N MET A 95 5.90 -6.96 -2.73
CA MET A 95 6.29 -7.85 -1.63
C MET A 95 7.44 -8.79 -2.05
N VAL A 96 7.35 -9.39 -3.23
CA VAL A 96 8.42 -10.25 -3.80
C VAL A 96 9.68 -9.44 -4.05
N LEU A 97 9.57 -8.26 -4.64
CA LEU A 97 10.70 -7.37 -4.86
C LEU A 97 11.38 -6.99 -3.56
N THR A 98 10.61 -6.70 -2.52
CA THR A 98 11.12 -6.40 -1.18
C THR A 98 11.85 -7.61 -0.57
N TRP A 99 11.39 -8.83 -0.86
CA TRP A 99 12.08 -10.04 -0.39
C TRP A 99 13.50 -10.14 -0.92
N PHE A 100 13.75 -9.72 -2.17
CA PHE A 100 15.09 -9.72 -2.78
C PHE A 100 15.91 -8.47 -2.45
N TYR A 101 15.26 -7.28 -2.41
CA TYR A 101 15.92 -5.98 -2.24
C TYR A 101 15.45 -5.27 -0.96
N ARG A 102 16.03 -5.71 0.18
CA ARG A 102 15.64 -5.24 1.52
C ARG A 102 16.43 -4.02 2.02
N LYS A 103 17.28 -3.40 1.20
CA LYS A 103 18.10 -2.26 1.62
C LYS A 103 17.26 -0.98 1.66
N PRO A 104 17.04 -0.35 2.85
CA PRO A 104 16.18 0.83 2.95
C PRO A 104 16.64 1.98 2.05
N ARG A 105 17.97 2.21 1.94
CA ARG A 105 18.51 3.27 1.07
C ARG A 105 18.09 3.08 -0.39
N THR A 106 18.14 1.86 -0.89
CA THR A 106 17.72 1.54 -2.27
C THR A 106 16.22 1.81 -2.47
N MET A 107 15.38 1.52 -1.46
CA MET A 107 13.95 1.81 -1.50
C MET A 107 13.69 3.31 -1.65
N TYR A 108 14.39 4.15 -0.89
CA TYR A 108 14.27 5.63 -1.02
C TYR A 108 14.74 6.12 -2.38
N TYR A 109 15.89 5.65 -2.87
CA TYR A 109 16.37 6.02 -4.20
C TYR A 109 15.39 5.61 -5.30
N PHE A 110 14.80 4.43 -5.19
CA PHE A 110 13.80 3.98 -6.16
C PHE A 110 12.55 4.86 -6.12
N TRP A 111 12.08 5.24 -4.94
CA TRP A 111 10.94 6.13 -4.79
C TRP A 111 11.22 7.53 -5.37
N VAL A 112 12.38 8.10 -5.09
CA VAL A 112 12.78 9.40 -5.67
C VAL A 112 12.94 9.29 -7.18
N ALA A 113 13.60 8.24 -7.67
CA ALA A 113 13.75 8.00 -9.10
C ALA A 113 12.40 7.89 -9.83
N SER A 114 11.38 7.29 -9.22
CA SER A 114 10.04 7.19 -9.80
C SER A 114 9.39 8.56 -10.05
N ILE A 115 9.69 9.58 -9.22
CA ILE A 115 9.23 10.95 -9.42
C ILE A 115 9.86 11.53 -10.69
N PHE A 116 11.19 11.39 -10.84
CA PHE A 116 11.89 11.87 -12.02
C PHE A 116 11.41 11.19 -13.31
N VAL A 117 11.23 9.86 -13.26
CA VAL A 117 10.68 9.09 -14.38
C VAL A 117 9.28 9.58 -14.74
N SER A 118 8.42 9.83 -13.76
CA SER A 118 7.07 10.35 -13.98
C SER A 118 7.08 11.75 -14.60
N LEU A 119 8.00 12.62 -14.17
CA LEU A 119 8.10 13.99 -14.70
C LEU A 119 8.59 14.02 -16.16
N VAL A 120 9.53 13.15 -16.52
CA VAL A 120 10.17 13.12 -17.83
C VAL A 120 9.40 12.25 -18.83
N ALA A 121 8.94 11.08 -18.41
CA ALA A 121 8.41 10.05 -19.30
C ALA A 121 7.03 9.51 -18.87
N GLY A 122 6.28 10.22 -18.00
CA GLY A 122 5.04 9.71 -17.40
C GLY A 122 3.99 9.26 -18.41
N GLY A 123 3.83 9.96 -19.54
CA GLY A 123 2.92 9.56 -20.61
C GLY A 123 3.32 8.25 -21.29
N ALA A 124 4.60 8.09 -21.63
CA ALA A 124 5.11 6.86 -22.25
C ALA A 124 5.00 5.66 -21.30
N VAL A 125 5.29 5.88 -20.02
CA VAL A 125 5.14 4.84 -18.98
C VAL A 125 3.68 4.43 -18.81
N SER A 126 2.76 5.38 -18.77
CA SER A 126 1.31 5.10 -18.67
C SER A 126 0.82 4.27 -19.86
N ASN A 127 1.21 4.64 -21.09
CA ASN A 127 0.85 3.92 -22.30
C ASN A 127 1.45 2.50 -22.32
N PHE A 128 2.68 2.33 -21.86
CA PHE A 128 3.32 1.02 -21.74
C PHE A 128 2.55 0.10 -20.78
N PHE A 129 2.22 0.59 -19.59
CA PHE A 129 1.47 -0.24 -18.62
C PHE A 129 0.03 -0.52 -19.07
N ALA A 130 -0.60 0.39 -19.83
CA ALA A 130 -1.89 0.15 -20.44
C ALA A 130 -1.84 -1.00 -21.46
N SER A 131 -0.78 -1.04 -22.26
CA SER A 131 -0.61 -2.11 -23.26
C SER A 131 -0.41 -3.49 -22.64
N LEU A 132 0.05 -3.57 -21.39
CA LEU A 132 0.21 -4.83 -20.64
C LEU A 132 -1.10 -5.38 -20.04
N GLY A 133 -2.21 -4.65 -20.13
CA GLY A 133 -3.52 -5.13 -19.68
C GLY A 133 -3.62 -5.37 -18.17
N PHE A 134 -2.86 -4.64 -17.36
CA PHE A 134 -2.88 -4.77 -15.89
C PHE A 134 -4.25 -4.47 -15.26
N ASP A 135 -5.06 -3.65 -15.92
CA ASP A 135 -6.45 -3.42 -15.58
C ASP A 135 -7.24 -3.33 -16.88
N ASP A 136 -8.28 -4.15 -17.03
CA ASP A 136 -9.16 -4.16 -18.22
C ASP A 136 -9.79 -2.77 -18.51
N ARG A 137 -9.76 -1.88 -17.51
CA ARG A 137 -10.25 -0.50 -17.58
C ARG A 137 -9.16 0.52 -17.93
N MET A 138 -7.87 0.18 -17.79
CA MET A 138 -6.77 1.11 -18.03
C MET A 138 -6.71 1.51 -19.52
N SER A 139 -6.96 0.58 -20.42
CA SER A 139 -7.05 0.84 -21.86
C SER A 139 -8.22 1.77 -22.21
N SER A 140 -9.36 1.63 -21.55
CA SER A 140 -10.52 2.51 -21.78
C SER A 140 -10.33 3.93 -21.21
N TYR A 141 -9.49 4.08 -20.16
CA TYR A 141 -9.18 5.42 -19.61
C TYR A 141 -8.16 6.22 -20.41
N ILE A 142 -7.35 5.55 -21.23
CA ILE A 142 -6.38 6.21 -22.13
C ILE A 142 -7.05 6.68 -23.41
N VAL A 143 -8.14 6.02 -23.82
CA VAL A 143 -8.93 6.35 -25.03
C VAL A 143 -9.99 7.43 -24.75
N MET A 144 -10.26 7.76 -23.46
CA MET A 144 -11.15 8.88 -23.14
C MET A 144 -10.51 10.20 -23.58
N ASP A 145 -11.24 10.98 -24.36
CA ASP A 145 -10.85 12.35 -24.74
C ASP A 145 -10.58 13.20 -23.50
N ASP A 146 -9.57 14.06 -23.56
CA ASP A 146 -9.13 14.91 -22.44
C ASP A 146 -10.27 15.75 -21.84
N GLU A 147 -11.31 16.07 -22.60
CA GLU A 147 -12.48 16.82 -22.16
C GLU A 147 -13.39 16.00 -21.19
N ASP A 148 -13.62 14.73 -21.50
CA ASP A 148 -14.39 13.84 -20.63
C ASP A 148 -13.61 13.45 -19.36
N ALA A 149 -12.29 13.31 -19.47
CA ALA A 149 -11.43 13.03 -18.33
C ALA A 149 -11.38 14.19 -17.33
N GLN A 150 -11.44 15.46 -17.79
CA GLN A 150 -11.45 16.65 -16.95
C GLN A 150 -12.75 16.78 -16.15
N GLN A 151 -13.86 16.28 -16.64
CA GLN A 151 -15.17 16.36 -15.98
C GLN A 151 -15.25 15.42 -14.76
N PHE A 152 -14.47 14.31 -14.73
CA PHE A 152 -14.55 13.29 -13.69
C PHE A 152 -13.31 13.18 -12.80
N SER A 153 -12.14 13.69 -13.21
CA SER A 153 -10.94 13.69 -12.39
C SER A 153 -10.00 14.83 -12.76
N ARG A 154 -9.31 15.38 -11.75
CA ARG A 154 -8.20 16.32 -12.01
C ARG A 154 -7.08 15.57 -12.73
N THR A 155 -6.79 15.95 -13.96
CA THR A 155 -5.65 15.46 -14.75
C THR A 155 -4.37 16.20 -14.36
N GLY A 156 -3.21 15.56 -14.57
CA GLY A 156 -1.91 16.14 -14.29
C GLY A 156 -1.20 15.55 -13.09
N PHE A 157 -0.05 16.11 -12.75
CA PHE A 157 0.77 15.62 -11.65
C PHE A 157 0.18 16.04 -10.28
N ARG A 158 -0.19 15.06 -9.46
CA ARG A 158 -0.89 15.23 -8.19
C ARG A 158 0.10 15.42 -7.03
N TRP A 159 0.57 16.64 -6.83
CA TRP A 159 1.48 17.01 -5.73
C TRP A 159 0.89 16.78 -4.35
N ASP A 160 -0.42 16.97 -4.20
CA ASP A 160 -1.17 16.74 -2.97
C ASP A 160 -1.08 15.26 -2.54
N PHE A 161 -1.26 14.34 -3.46
CA PHE A 161 -1.17 12.91 -3.21
C PHE A 161 0.26 12.44 -3.00
N LEU A 162 1.23 13.08 -3.68
CA LEU A 162 2.64 12.81 -3.44
C LEU A 162 3.05 13.19 -2.02
N LEU A 163 2.62 14.38 -1.54
CA LEU A 163 2.87 14.83 -0.18
C LEU A 163 2.23 13.90 0.85
N TYR A 164 0.99 13.47 0.63
CA TYR A 164 0.33 12.47 1.47
C TYR A 164 1.15 11.18 1.52
N SER A 165 1.58 10.66 0.38
CA SER A 165 2.38 9.43 0.29
C SER A 165 3.77 9.54 0.94
N PHE A 166 4.31 10.74 1.07
CA PHE A 166 5.62 10.99 1.68
C PHE A 166 5.63 10.81 3.20
N MET A 167 4.50 11.01 3.89
CA MET A 167 4.45 10.98 5.36
C MET A 167 4.94 9.65 5.97
N PRO A 168 4.49 8.46 5.50
CA PRO A 168 5.03 7.19 5.99
C PRO A 168 6.52 7.02 5.71
N LEU A 169 7.03 7.54 4.57
CA LEU A 169 8.46 7.50 4.26
C LEU A 169 9.26 8.32 5.28
N TRP A 170 8.78 9.51 5.64
CA TRP A 170 9.46 10.36 6.60
C TRP A 170 9.54 9.69 7.98
N ILE A 171 8.46 9.13 8.48
CA ILE A 171 8.44 8.38 9.76
C ILE A 171 9.35 7.13 9.67
N ALA A 172 9.29 6.39 8.58
CA ALA A 172 10.16 5.25 8.35
C ALA A 172 11.65 5.65 8.32
N TRP A 173 11.98 6.76 7.66
CA TRP A 173 13.33 7.29 7.66
C TRP A 173 13.82 7.59 9.08
N TYR A 174 13.01 8.27 9.87
CA TYR A 174 13.34 8.58 11.26
C TYR A 174 13.53 7.31 12.09
N ALA A 175 12.61 6.35 11.98
CA ALA A 175 12.68 5.08 12.69
C ALA A 175 13.93 4.26 12.30
N ILE A 176 14.17 4.07 11.01
CA ILE A 176 15.22 3.19 10.51
C ILE A 176 16.61 3.84 10.67
N PHE A 177 16.78 5.09 10.20
CA PHE A 177 18.11 5.70 10.13
C PHE A 177 18.49 6.49 11.39
N LYS A 178 17.56 7.18 12.04
CA LYS A 178 17.84 7.95 13.25
C LYS A 178 17.70 7.13 14.52
N ARG A 179 16.69 6.25 14.58
CA ARG A 179 16.45 5.42 15.77
C ARG A 179 17.01 3.99 15.61
N ARG A 180 17.61 3.66 14.47
CA ARG A 180 18.26 2.36 14.17
C ARG A 180 17.32 1.17 14.41
N MET A 181 16.05 1.32 14.04
CA MET A 181 15.08 0.24 14.14
C MET A 181 15.43 -0.88 13.15
N CYS A 182 15.81 -2.05 13.64
CA CYS A 182 16.18 -3.21 12.86
C CYS A 182 15.07 -4.29 12.91
N ASP A 183 13.84 -3.93 12.59
CA ASP A 183 12.72 -4.88 12.52
C ASP A 183 12.48 -5.30 11.08
N MET A 184 12.71 -6.59 10.80
CA MET A 184 12.56 -7.11 9.44
C MET A 184 11.11 -7.20 8.98
N THR A 185 10.15 -7.34 9.89
CA THR A 185 8.71 -7.28 9.55
C THR A 185 8.36 -5.88 9.07
N TYR A 186 8.86 -4.87 9.77
CA TYR A 186 8.69 -3.49 9.35
C TYR A 186 9.38 -3.18 8.02
N LEU A 187 10.58 -3.69 7.79
CA LEU A 187 11.28 -3.52 6.51
C LEU A 187 10.52 -4.15 5.34
N MET A 188 9.89 -5.31 5.54
CA MET A 188 9.05 -5.93 4.53
C MET A 188 7.78 -5.12 4.25
N LEU A 189 7.12 -4.65 5.30
CA LEU A 189 5.95 -3.77 5.20
C LEU A 189 6.28 -2.46 4.47
N PHE A 190 7.36 -1.80 4.89
CA PHE A 190 7.83 -0.55 4.32
C PHE A 190 8.24 -0.70 2.85
N GLY A 191 8.99 -1.74 2.51
CA GLY A 191 9.39 -1.99 1.12
C GLY A 191 8.20 -2.26 0.21
N MET A 192 7.25 -3.07 0.67
CA MET A 192 6.01 -3.32 -0.07
C MET A 192 5.24 -2.01 -0.33
N TYR A 193 5.14 -1.13 0.69
CA TYR A 193 4.55 0.20 0.54
C TYR A 193 5.31 1.02 -0.51
N VAL A 194 6.63 1.13 -0.37
CA VAL A 194 7.48 1.98 -1.24
C VAL A 194 7.43 1.55 -2.69
N TYR A 195 7.59 0.26 -2.98
CA TYR A 195 7.60 -0.23 -4.36
C TYR A 195 6.21 -0.13 -5.02
N SER A 196 5.13 -0.41 -4.29
CA SER A 196 3.76 -0.18 -4.80
C SER A 196 3.49 1.30 -5.05
N ASN A 197 3.94 2.18 -4.13
CA ASN A 197 3.75 3.62 -4.26
C ASN A 197 4.59 4.22 -5.39
N ALA A 198 5.82 3.77 -5.56
CA ALA A 198 6.68 4.20 -6.67
C ALA A 198 6.08 3.84 -8.04
N PHE A 199 5.45 2.66 -8.16
CA PHE A 199 4.71 2.31 -9.38
C PHE A 199 3.58 3.30 -9.63
N TRP A 200 2.76 3.61 -8.62
CA TRP A 200 1.70 4.61 -8.76
C TRP A 200 2.25 5.98 -9.17
N ILE A 201 3.38 6.43 -8.61
CA ILE A 201 4.01 7.71 -8.98
C ILE A 201 4.38 7.72 -10.47
N MET A 202 4.88 6.62 -11.02
CA MET A 202 5.21 6.54 -12.45
C MET A 202 3.99 6.74 -13.35
N VAL A 203 2.80 6.33 -12.91
CA VAL A 203 1.53 6.47 -13.64
C VAL A 203 0.61 7.59 -13.09
N ILE A 204 1.13 8.50 -12.26
CA ILE A 204 0.36 9.52 -11.53
C ILE A 204 -0.44 10.46 -12.44
N ARG A 205 0.01 10.63 -13.68
CA ARG A 205 -0.64 11.49 -14.69
C ARG A 205 -1.83 10.83 -15.38
N SER A 206 -1.99 9.52 -15.25
CA SER A 206 -3.10 8.79 -15.85
C SER A 206 -4.43 9.16 -15.19
N SER A 207 -5.48 9.22 -15.98
CA SER A 207 -6.84 9.38 -15.50
C SER A 207 -7.15 8.27 -14.47
N PHE A 208 -7.83 8.62 -13.39
CA PHE A 208 -8.15 7.70 -12.29
C PHE A 208 -6.95 7.02 -11.61
N SER A 209 -5.74 7.62 -11.68
CA SER A 209 -4.51 7.10 -11.06
C SER A 209 -4.64 6.85 -9.54
N ASN A 210 -5.60 7.49 -8.86
CA ASN A 210 -5.92 7.26 -7.45
C ASN A 210 -6.26 5.80 -7.13
N ARG A 211 -6.82 5.03 -8.08
CA ARG A 211 -7.09 3.59 -7.90
C ARG A 211 -5.80 2.79 -7.69
N PHE A 212 -4.73 3.16 -8.40
CA PHE A 212 -3.40 2.57 -8.20
C PHE A 212 -2.75 3.07 -6.90
N ALA A 213 -3.01 4.32 -6.51
CA ALA A 213 -2.57 4.84 -5.23
C ALA A 213 -3.10 4.00 -4.05
N TYR A 214 -4.37 3.61 -4.08
CA TYR A 214 -4.98 2.79 -3.03
C TYR A 214 -4.29 1.44 -2.84
N LEU A 215 -3.64 0.88 -3.88
CA LEU A 215 -2.86 -0.36 -3.79
C LEU A 215 -1.57 -0.21 -2.95
N SER A 216 -1.14 0.99 -2.65
CA SER A 216 -0.10 1.28 -1.67
C SER A 216 -0.67 1.87 -0.38
N TRP A 217 -1.68 2.74 -0.48
CA TRP A 217 -2.24 3.48 0.65
C TRP A 217 -2.99 2.60 1.66
N PHE A 218 -3.39 1.38 1.29
CA PHE A 218 -3.95 0.46 2.29
C PHE A 218 -2.94 0.04 3.36
N LEU A 219 -1.62 0.12 3.05
CA LEU A 219 -0.53 -0.11 4.00
C LEU A 219 -0.13 1.16 4.76
N TYR A 220 -0.51 2.34 4.27
CA TYR A 220 -0.14 3.64 4.83
C TYR A 220 -0.30 3.71 6.35
N PRO A 221 -1.48 3.42 6.93
CA PRO A 221 -1.69 3.56 8.36
C PRO A 221 -0.81 2.62 9.17
N VAL A 222 -0.57 1.41 8.67
CA VAL A 222 0.26 0.43 9.38
C VAL A 222 1.74 0.79 9.30
N VAL A 223 2.22 1.26 8.14
CA VAL A 223 3.60 1.76 7.98
C VAL A 223 3.87 2.93 8.90
N LEU A 224 2.87 3.81 9.10
CA LEU A 224 2.96 4.96 9.99
C LEU A 224 2.93 4.54 11.46
N ALA A 225 1.95 3.73 11.87
CA ALA A 225 1.66 3.43 13.27
C ALA A 225 2.62 2.37 13.87
N TYR A 226 3.00 1.36 13.11
CA TYR A 226 3.80 0.24 13.61
C TYR A 226 5.09 0.66 14.33
N PRO A 227 5.95 1.53 13.75
CA PRO A 227 7.16 1.95 14.44
C PRO A 227 6.88 2.78 15.69
N MET A 228 5.79 3.54 15.71
CA MET A 228 5.39 4.35 16.87
C MET A 228 4.92 3.51 18.04
N LEU A 229 4.24 2.41 17.76
CA LEU A 229 3.69 1.51 18.78
C LEU A 229 4.74 0.54 19.33
N ARG A 230 5.67 0.09 18.48
CA ARG A 230 6.62 -0.95 18.84
C ARG A 230 7.94 -0.44 19.39
N PHE A 231 8.31 0.80 19.05
CA PHE A 231 9.58 1.40 19.46
C PHE A 231 9.38 2.78 20.07
N PRO A 232 10.15 3.12 21.11
CA PRO A 232 10.15 4.48 21.66
C PRO A 232 10.86 5.44 20.72
N LEU A 233 10.16 5.90 19.67
CA LEU A 233 10.71 6.80 18.65
C LEU A 233 11.19 8.12 19.25
N TRP A 234 10.49 8.63 20.27
CA TRP A 234 10.85 9.87 20.97
C TRP A 234 11.40 9.57 22.35
N LYS A 235 12.51 10.20 22.70
CA LYS A 235 13.17 10.01 24.00
C LYS A 235 12.33 10.49 25.19
N GLN A 236 11.52 11.55 24.98
CA GLN A 236 10.66 12.14 26.02
C GLN A 236 9.22 12.20 25.52
N HIS A 237 8.28 11.96 26.44
CA HIS A 237 6.83 12.04 26.17
C HIS A 237 6.37 11.21 24.94
N HIS A 238 6.95 10.02 24.79
CA HIS A 238 6.67 9.15 23.63
C HIS A 238 5.18 8.97 23.37
N GLY A 239 4.40 8.54 24.38
CA GLY A 239 2.97 8.31 24.24
C GLY A 239 2.19 9.56 23.81
N ARG A 240 2.50 10.73 24.39
CA ARG A 240 1.84 11.99 24.03
C ARG A 240 2.14 12.40 22.58
N LYS A 241 3.42 12.27 22.16
CA LYS A 241 3.82 12.61 20.79
C LYS A 241 3.27 11.64 19.75
N THR A 242 3.11 10.36 20.10
CA THR A 242 2.49 9.38 19.23
C THR A 242 0.99 9.67 19.01
N ALA A 243 0.31 10.17 20.03
CA ALA A 243 -1.10 10.55 19.93
C ALA A 243 -1.36 11.81 19.08
N LEU A 244 -0.32 12.61 18.81
CA LEU A 244 -0.40 13.85 18.03
C LEU A 244 -0.06 13.65 16.54
N VAL A 245 0.41 12.48 16.13
CA VAL A 245 0.74 12.10 14.74
C VAL A 245 -0.36 11.25 14.14
#